data_5196f2863721483f81eda072210f8cba
#
_entry.id   5196f2863721483f81eda072210f8cba
#
_cell.length_a   1.000
_cell.length_b   1.000
_cell.length_c   1.000
_cell.angle_alpha   90.00
_cell.angle_beta   90.00
_cell.angle_gamma   90.00
#
_symmetry.space_group_name_H-M   'P 1'
#
loop_
_entity.id
_entity.type
_entity.pdbx_description
1 polymer ?
#
loop_
_entity_poly.entity_id
_entity_poly.type
_entity_poly.pdbx_seq_one_letter_code
_entity_poly.pdbx_strand_id
1 'polypeptide(L)'
;MSHSVKKNFIYNSAYQIFLIIAPLISTPYLSRVLGPGGVGEFSYTYAIAAYFVMFATLGMSNYGVRTIAAVASDPERRSKTFCSVFASQLAIAVPVFLVYLVYALVMPQGGVFIALLWAMYVFSGVVNISWLFFGMEDFAKATIINIATKALELVGIFTLIHSAQDVYLYCGIHSLALLLGFVLLMPFARQYVSFSRPTWAEVKVHFLPNLKLFIPVIAISLYTTLNSILLGVMSTMEQTGYFDYSEKMAKMPLAVITALGTVMLPRMSGLFASGRREEGLALLDTSMWFMLAGGLAVAFGIAGIAPEFVPVFFGPGYEPCVPVMVVLAWVVPLICATNVIGAQYLLPMYRDNHYTISVCIGAVANIALCLALISRLGALGAAIGTVAAELVVLAVQAYFVRGELPLLRYLRSMLPFVAIGAFMTILIRVISIPLVSIVGVSVLTLLVEMIVGVAFFCVLAFVYCIATKNQHFHRIIGARGKSQR
;
A
#
# COMPACT_ATOMS: atom_id res chain seq x y z
N MET A 1 5.49 18.62 25.10
CA MET A 1 5.45 17.41 24.25
C MET A 1 4.05 17.00 23.79
N SER A 2 2.98 17.10 24.59
CA SER A 2 1.63 16.63 24.18
C SER A 2 1.00 17.39 23.00
N HIS A 3 1.29 18.68 22.83
CA HIS A 3 0.70 19.50 21.74
C HIS A 3 1.33 19.20 20.36
N SER A 4 2.61 18.81 20.33
CA SER A 4 3.32 18.44 19.09
C SER A 4 2.84 17.10 18.53
N VAL A 5 2.62 16.10 19.38
CA VAL A 5 2.19 14.75 18.96
C VAL A 5 0.80 14.77 18.32
N LYS A 6 -0.18 15.52 18.91
CA LYS A 6 -1.52 15.67 18.33
C LYS A 6 -1.48 16.37 16.96
N LYS A 7 -0.66 17.41 16.85
CA LYS A 7 -0.50 18.18 15.61
C LYS A 7 0.09 17.30 14.50
N ASN A 8 1.15 16.56 14.80
CA ASN A 8 1.80 15.64 13.85
C ASN A 8 0.86 14.51 13.41
N PHE A 9 0.05 13.97 14.35
CA PHE A 9 -0.97 12.98 14.01
C PHE A 9 -2.01 13.52 13.03
N ILE A 10 -2.51 14.74 13.24
CA ILE A 10 -3.47 15.39 12.34
C ILE A 10 -2.88 15.58 10.94
N TYR A 11 -1.64 16.09 10.83
CA TYR A 11 -0.99 16.26 9.53
C TYR A 11 -0.79 14.94 8.80
N ASN A 12 -0.30 13.92 9.49
CA ASN A 12 -0.12 12.61 8.87
C ASN A 12 -1.45 11.98 8.44
N SER A 13 -2.48 12.09 9.27
CA SER A 13 -3.83 11.59 8.92
C SER A 13 -4.42 12.34 7.72
N ALA A 14 -4.28 13.67 7.67
CA ALA A 14 -4.72 14.46 6.53
C ALA A 14 -4.00 14.06 5.24
N TYR A 15 -2.70 13.81 5.31
CA TYR A 15 -1.92 13.32 4.17
C TYR A 15 -2.38 11.92 3.71
N GLN A 16 -2.60 10.98 4.63
CA GLN A 16 -3.10 9.65 4.29
C GLN A 16 -4.48 9.69 3.64
N ILE A 17 -5.39 10.53 4.15
CA ILE A 17 -6.70 10.75 3.55
C ILE A 17 -6.56 11.34 2.14
N PHE A 18 -5.68 12.30 1.97
CA PHE A 18 -5.44 12.92 0.66
C PHE A 18 -4.87 11.91 -0.36
N LEU A 19 -3.97 11.02 0.06
CA LEU A 19 -3.43 9.95 -0.78
C LEU A 19 -4.49 8.94 -1.25
N ILE A 20 -5.58 8.79 -0.48
CA ILE A 20 -6.73 7.96 -0.88
C ILE A 20 -7.66 8.73 -1.84
N ILE A 21 -7.93 10.00 -1.54
CA ILE A 21 -8.86 10.83 -2.33
C ILE A 21 -8.27 11.19 -3.70
N ALA A 22 -6.98 11.51 -3.78
CA ALA A 22 -6.37 11.95 -5.04
C ALA A 22 -6.52 10.92 -6.17
N PRO A 23 -6.25 9.60 -5.99
CA PRO A 23 -6.54 8.61 -7.02
C PRO A 23 -8.05 8.44 -7.33
N LEU A 24 -8.94 8.59 -6.34
CA LEU A 24 -10.39 8.51 -6.57
C LEU A 24 -10.86 9.59 -7.54
N ILE A 25 -10.23 10.76 -7.51
CA ILE A 25 -10.55 11.87 -8.41
C ILE A 25 -9.85 11.71 -9.77
N SER A 26 -8.56 11.35 -9.79
CA SER A 26 -7.77 11.30 -11.03
C SER A 26 -8.01 10.02 -11.85
N THR A 27 -8.24 8.87 -11.21
CA THR A 27 -8.38 7.59 -11.92
C THR A 27 -9.55 7.57 -12.91
N PRO A 28 -10.80 8.03 -12.57
CA PRO A 28 -11.89 8.06 -13.53
C PRO A 28 -11.65 8.97 -14.74
N TYR A 29 -10.88 10.01 -14.57
CA TYR A 29 -10.48 10.90 -15.66
C TYR A 29 -9.43 10.23 -16.54
N LEU A 30 -8.32 9.80 -15.94
CA LEU A 30 -7.21 9.18 -16.65
C LEU A 30 -7.61 7.90 -17.37
N SER A 31 -8.50 7.09 -16.79
CA SER A 31 -9.00 5.87 -17.44
C SER A 31 -9.71 6.17 -18.74
N ARG A 32 -10.54 7.23 -18.77
CA ARG A 32 -11.31 7.61 -19.96
C ARG A 32 -10.46 8.31 -21.02
N VAL A 33 -9.46 9.10 -20.59
CA VAL A 33 -8.63 9.89 -21.50
C VAL A 33 -7.50 9.05 -22.08
N LEU A 34 -6.76 8.32 -21.25
CA LEU A 34 -5.60 7.55 -21.69
C LEU A 34 -5.99 6.14 -22.20
N GLY A 35 -7.13 5.62 -21.77
CA GLY A 35 -7.54 4.25 -22.06
C GLY A 35 -6.66 3.21 -21.35
N PRO A 36 -7.01 1.91 -21.45
CA PRO A 36 -6.29 0.85 -20.75
C PRO A 36 -4.83 0.70 -21.18
N GLY A 37 -4.52 0.91 -22.46
CA GLY A 37 -3.17 0.84 -23.00
C GLY A 37 -2.26 1.92 -22.42
N GLY A 38 -2.73 3.19 -22.42
CA GLY A 38 -1.97 4.31 -21.87
C GLY A 38 -1.76 4.20 -20.37
N VAL A 39 -2.76 3.73 -19.63
CA VAL A 39 -2.61 3.42 -18.20
C VAL A 39 -1.59 2.32 -17.98
N GLY A 40 -1.61 1.27 -18.81
CA GLY A 40 -0.65 0.17 -18.72
C GLY A 40 0.78 0.61 -19.02
N GLU A 41 0.97 1.45 -20.03
CA GLU A 41 2.29 2.01 -20.38
C GLU A 41 2.86 2.86 -19.23
N PHE A 42 2.02 3.70 -18.63
CA PHE A 42 2.39 4.43 -17.42
C PHE A 42 2.78 3.46 -16.29
N SER A 43 1.94 2.49 -15.97
CA SER A 43 2.16 1.57 -14.86
C SER A 43 3.41 0.70 -15.05
N TYR A 44 3.64 0.22 -16.28
CA TYR A 44 4.82 -0.56 -16.64
C TYR A 44 6.11 0.27 -16.48
N THR A 45 6.14 1.45 -17.08
CA THR A 45 7.35 2.31 -17.07
C THR A 45 7.60 2.89 -15.69
N TYR A 46 6.55 3.21 -14.94
CA TYR A 46 6.63 3.58 -13.52
C TYR A 46 7.23 2.46 -12.66
N ALA A 47 6.77 1.22 -12.84
CA ALA A 47 7.25 0.08 -12.07
C ALA A 47 8.76 -0.13 -12.25
N ILE A 48 9.28 0.02 -13.47
CA ILE A 48 10.73 -0.03 -13.75
C ILE A 48 11.45 1.08 -13.00
N ALA A 49 11.01 2.34 -13.15
CA ALA A 49 11.62 3.49 -12.47
C ALA A 49 11.57 3.33 -10.94
N ALA A 50 10.46 2.79 -10.40
CA ALA A 50 10.28 2.53 -8.97
C ALA A 50 11.30 1.51 -8.43
N TYR A 51 11.68 0.49 -9.20
CA TYR A 51 12.77 -0.41 -8.82
C TYR A 51 14.11 0.32 -8.74
N PHE A 52 14.43 1.19 -9.69
CA PHE A 52 15.65 2.00 -9.60
C PHE A 52 15.63 2.92 -8.38
N VAL A 53 14.50 3.57 -8.06
CA VAL A 53 14.37 4.38 -6.84
C VAL A 53 14.53 3.52 -5.59
N MET A 54 13.95 2.34 -5.56
CA MET A 54 14.09 1.38 -4.46
C MET A 54 15.55 0.99 -4.23
N PHE A 55 16.31 0.69 -5.28
CA PHE A 55 17.75 0.42 -5.19
C PHE A 55 18.58 1.66 -4.85
N ALA A 56 18.18 2.85 -5.30
CA ALA A 56 18.85 4.11 -4.96
C ALA A 56 18.69 4.46 -3.47
N THR A 57 17.54 4.16 -2.88
CA THR A 57 17.24 4.50 -1.49
C THR A 57 17.50 3.35 -0.51
N LEU A 58 17.50 2.11 -0.97
CA LEU A 58 17.60 0.90 -0.14
C LEU A 58 16.61 0.96 1.06
N GLY A 59 17.12 0.71 2.28
CA GLY A 59 16.38 0.82 3.55
C GLY A 59 16.41 2.22 4.18
N MET A 60 16.83 3.27 3.46
CA MET A 60 17.13 4.60 3.99
C MET A 60 15.94 5.24 4.72
N SER A 61 14.72 5.04 4.26
CA SER A 61 13.52 5.57 4.93
C SER A 61 13.44 5.16 6.40
N ASN A 62 13.70 3.90 6.73
CA ASN A 62 13.69 3.41 8.10
C ASN A 62 15.01 3.67 8.82
N TYR A 63 16.14 3.47 8.13
CA TYR A 63 17.48 3.63 8.69
C TYR A 63 17.75 5.07 9.07
N GLY A 64 17.49 6.01 8.16
CA GLY A 64 17.74 7.44 8.37
C GLY A 64 16.89 8.01 9.51
N VAL A 65 15.60 7.66 9.56
CA VAL A 65 14.68 8.07 10.64
C VAL A 65 15.21 7.63 12.00
N ARG A 66 15.54 6.33 12.15
CA ARG A 66 16.08 5.80 13.43
C ARG A 66 17.41 6.45 13.84
N THR A 67 18.29 6.65 12.86
CA THR A 67 19.63 7.17 13.10
C THR A 67 19.59 8.65 13.51
N ILE A 68 18.74 9.46 12.87
CA ILE A 68 18.53 10.87 13.25
C ILE A 68 17.80 10.99 14.57
N ALA A 69 16.75 10.21 14.81
CA ALA A 69 16.02 10.25 16.07
C ALA A 69 16.92 9.97 17.29
N ALA A 70 17.90 9.06 17.15
CA ALA A 70 18.87 8.75 18.21
C ALA A 70 19.79 9.91 18.58
N VAL A 71 19.97 10.90 17.70
CA VAL A 71 20.86 12.07 17.92
C VAL A 71 20.10 13.40 17.84
N ALA A 72 18.77 13.37 17.87
CA ALA A 72 17.93 14.55 17.63
C ALA A 72 18.19 15.72 18.61
N SER A 73 18.55 15.41 19.86
CA SER A 73 18.81 16.41 20.92
C SER A 73 20.18 17.09 20.84
N ASP A 74 21.15 16.51 20.11
CA ASP A 74 22.51 17.01 20.00
C ASP A 74 22.76 17.60 18.59
N PRO A 75 22.79 18.92 18.41
CA PRO A 75 22.94 19.56 17.11
C PRO A 75 24.24 19.22 16.37
N GLU A 76 25.35 19.05 17.09
CA GLU A 76 26.66 18.75 16.48
C GLU A 76 26.66 17.29 15.95
N ARG A 77 26.32 16.34 16.81
CA ARG A 77 26.23 14.92 16.45
C ARG A 77 25.20 14.71 15.36
N ARG A 78 24.06 15.38 15.43
CA ARG A 78 22.99 15.31 14.40
C ARG A 78 23.50 15.80 13.06
N SER A 79 24.24 16.92 13.00
CA SER A 79 24.80 17.43 11.75
C SER A 79 25.83 16.48 11.15
N LYS A 80 26.76 15.94 11.94
CA LYS A 80 27.74 14.94 11.52
C LYS A 80 27.05 13.66 11.02
N THR A 81 26.07 13.16 11.77
CA THR A 81 25.31 11.97 11.42
C THR A 81 24.50 12.18 10.12
N PHE A 82 23.84 13.34 9.99
CA PHE A 82 23.13 13.67 8.74
C PHE A 82 24.08 13.64 7.54
N CYS A 83 25.23 14.32 7.63
CA CYS A 83 26.18 14.39 6.52
C CYS A 83 26.74 13.02 6.15
N SER A 84 27.06 12.16 7.10
CA SER A 84 27.57 10.81 6.85
C SER A 84 26.51 9.87 6.26
N VAL A 85 25.26 9.92 6.77
CA VAL A 85 24.13 9.15 6.23
C VAL A 85 23.77 9.62 4.81
N PHE A 86 23.69 10.94 4.59
CA PHE A 86 23.39 11.49 3.28
C PHE A 86 24.49 11.19 2.27
N ALA A 87 25.78 11.27 2.66
CA ALA A 87 26.87 10.85 1.79
C ALA A 87 26.83 9.36 1.46
N SER A 88 26.43 8.49 2.40
CA SER A 88 26.22 7.06 2.11
C SER A 88 25.06 6.83 1.15
N GLN A 89 23.98 7.62 1.24
CA GLN A 89 22.87 7.60 0.27
C GLN A 89 23.37 8.02 -1.12
N LEU A 90 24.11 9.12 -1.22
CA LEU A 90 24.67 9.60 -2.50
C LEU A 90 25.60 8.58 -3.14
N ALA A 91 26.44 7.90 -2.34
CA ALA A 91 27.35 6.88 -2.83
C ALA A 91 26.64 5.67 -3.47
N ILE A 92 25.38 5.42 -3.11
CA ILE A 92 24.54 4.36 -3.71
C ILE A 92 23.64 4.94 -4.80
N ALA A 93 22.96 6.03 -4.52
CA ALA A 93 21.92 6.57 -5.38
C ALA A 93 22.47 7.16 -6.69
N VAL A 94 23.64 7.81 -6.66
CA VAL A 94 24.24 8.37 -7.86
C VAL A 94 24.65 7.29 -8.87
N PRO A 95 25.38 6.21 -8.51
CA PRO A 95 25.63 5.10 -9.42
C PRO A 95 24.34 4.46 -9.97
N VAL A 96 23.33 4.24 -9.14
CA VAL A 96 22.05 3.69 -9.59
C VAL A 96 21.36 4.62 -10.59
N PHE A 97 21.37 5.94 -10.33
CA PHE A 97 20.86 6.92 -11.28
C PHE A 97 21.60 6.92 -12.61
N LEU A 98 22.94 6.82 -12.58
CA LEU A 98 23.74 6.72 -13.82
C LEU A 98 23.42 5.43 -14.59
N VAL A 99 23.27 4.30 -13.91
CA VAL A 99 22.83 3.04 -14.53
C VAL A 99 21.43 3.20 -15.15
N TYR A 100 20.52 3.92 -14.46
CA TYR A 100 19.22 4.23 -15.03
C TYR A 100 19.30 5.07 -16.30
N LEU A 101 20.16 6.08 -16.34
CA LEU A 101 20.35 6.90 -17.55
C LEU A 101 20.89 6.06 -18.73
N VAL A 102 21.82 5.14 -18.47
CA VAL A 102 22.27 4.19 -19.49
C VAL A 102 21.11 3.31 -19.97
N TYR A 103 20.32 2.75 -19.05
CA TYR A 103 19.11 2.00 -19.40
C TYR A 103 18.15 2.83 -20.26
N ALA A 104 17.87 4.08 -19.88
CA ALA A 104 16.96 4.96 -20.58
C ALA A 104 17.41 5.29 -22.01
N LEU A 105 18.72 5.28 -22.28
CA LEU A 105 19.28 5.57 -23.61
C LEU A 105 19.48 4.32 -24.50
N VAL A 106 19.70 3.14 -23.87
CA VAL A 106 20.11 1.92 -24.61
C VAL A 106 18.97 0.92 -24.77
N MET A 107 18.16 0.71 -23.73
CA MET A 107 17.15 -0.37 -23.67
C MET A 107 15.79 0.09 -23.14
N PRO A 108 15.25 1.25 -23.52
CA PRO A 108 14.00 1.71 -22.93
C PRO A 108 12.83 0.95 -23.53
N GLN A 109 12.12 0.21 -22.72
CA GLN A 109 10.78 -0.25 -23.05
C GLN A 109 9.80 0.92 -22.84
N GLY A 110 8.97 1.25 -23.84
CA GLY A 110 8.09 2.44 -23.80
C GLY A 110 8.72 3.69 -24.45
N GLY A 111 9.94 3.59 -24.97
CA GLY A 111 10.63 4.69 -25.69
C GLY A 111 11.55 5.55 -24.81
N VAL A 112 12.60 6.07 -25.45
CA VAL A 112 13.65 6.89 -24.80
C VAL A 112 13.06 8.11 -24.09
N PHE A 113 12.07 8.74 -24.69
CA PHE A 113 11.49 9.98 -24.17
C PHE A 113 10.77 9.76 -22.82
N ILE A 114 9.94 8.73 -22.72
CA ILE A 114 9.24 8.38 -21.46
C ILE A 114 10.26 7.96 -20.39
N ALA A 115 11.27 7.17 -20.76
CA ALA A 115 12.33 6.79 -19.83
C ALA A 115 13.10 8.00 -19.29
N LEU A 116 13.41 8.99 -20.13
CA LEU A 116 14.05 10.23 -19.68
C LEU A 116 13.15 11.08 -18.77
N LEU A 117 11.84 11.09 -18.99
CA LEU A 117 10.90 11.75 -18.07
C LEU A 117 10.91 11.08 -16.69
N TRP A 118 10.98 9.75 -16.65
CA TRP A 118 11.12 9.01 -15.39
C TRP A 118 12.49 9.21 -14.71
N ALA A 119 13.51 9.71 -15.40
CA ALA A 119 14.79 10.07 -14.79
C ALA A 119 14.63 11.10 -13.65
N MET A 120 13.65 12.01 -13.75
CA MET A 120 13.32 12.95 -12.66
C MET A 120 12.87 12.21 -11.40
N TYR A 121 12.05 11.16 -11.54
CA TYR A 121 11.63 10.33 -10.41
C TYR A 121 12.81 9.54 -9.82
N VAL A 122 13.65 8.93 -10.66
CA VAL A 122 14.83 8.20 -10.17
C VAL A 122 15.81 9.16 -9.46
N PHE A 123 16.02 10.37 -10.00
CA PHE A 123 16.83 11.42 -9.37
C PHE A 123 16.23 11.88 -8.03
N SER A 124 14.92 11.82 -7.86
CA SER A 124 14.28 12.12 -6.58
C SER A 124 14.79 11.25 -5.43
N GLY A 125 15.17 9.99 -5.71
CA GLY A 125 15.81 9.09 -4.75
C GLY A 125 17.20 9.58 -4.29
N VAL A 126 17.93 10.31 -5.17
CA VAL A 126 19.23 10.91 -4.84
C VAL A 126 19.06 12.03 -3.80
N VAL A 127 18.04 12.88 -4.00
CA VAL A 127 17.79 14.08 -3.19
C VAL A 127 16.83 13.87 -2.01
N ASN A 128 16.32 12.66 -1.81
CA ASN A 128 15.34 12.38 -0.77
C ASN A 128 15.96 12.45 0.63
N ILE A 129 15.66 13.51 1.36
CA ILE A 129 16.06 13.73 2.76
C ILE A 129 14.85 13.73 3.71
N SER A 130 13.71 13.19 3.32
CA SER A 130 12.49 13.15 4.15
C SER A 130 12.70 12.46 5.48
N TRP A 131 13.62 11.49 5.55
CA TRP A 131 14.02 10.80 6.78
C TRP A 131 14.62 11.72 7.86
N LEU A 132 15.21 12.87 7.47
CA LEU A 132 15.64 13.88 8.44
C LEU A 132 14.44 14.47 9.19
N PHE A 133 13.40 14.90 8.46
CA PHE A 133 12.21 15.54 9.04
C PHE A 133 11.41 14.57 9.88
N PHE A 134 11.26 13.32 9.43
CA PHE A 134 10.58 12.28 10.20
C PHE A 134 11.37 11.90 11.47
N GLY A 135 12.72 11.85 11.40
CA GLY A 135 13.57 11.62 12.55
C GLY A 135 13.58 12.77 13.56
N MET A 136 13.31 14.00 13.10
CA MET A 136 13.14 15.20 13.93
C MET A 136 11.68 15.37 14.43
N GLU A 137 10.77 14.44 14.11
CA GLU A 137 9.34 14.52 14.41
C GLU A 137 8.65 15.78 13.79
N ASP A 138 9.23 16.38 12.76
CA ASP A 138 8.62 17.51 12.02
C ASP A 138 7.91 17.01 10.77
N PHE A 139 6.77 16.36 10.98
CA PHE A 139 5.93 15.85 9.90
C PHE A 139 5.25 16.96 9.10
N ALA A 140 5.03 18.12 9.69
CA ALA A 140 4.24 19.20 9.09
C ALA A 140 4.81 19.68 7.76
N LYS A 141 6.14 19.95 7.70
CA LYS A 141 6.77 20.45 6.48
C LYS A 141 6.70 19.44 5.34
N ALA A 142 7.08 18.20 5.61
CA ALA A 142 7.00 17.13 4.61
C ALA A 142 5.56 16.93 4.11
N THR A 143 4.58 16.92 5.03
CA THR A 143 3.17 16.78 4.71
C THR A 143 2.65 17.91 3.81
N ILE A 144 2.90 19.17 4.18
CA ILE A 144 2.41 20.33 3.43
C ILE A 144 2.99 20.33 2.01
N ILE A 145 4.31 20.11 1.88
CA ILE A 145 4.97 20.06 0.57
C ILE A 145 4.41 18.90 -0.27
N ASN A 146 4.27 17.71 0.29
CA ASN A 146 3.75 16.56 -0.44
C ASN A 146 2.28 16.75 -0.87
N ILE A 147 1.44 17.37 -0.03
CA ILE A 147 0.06 17.72 -0.42
C ILE A 147 0.08 18.76 -1.54
N ALA A 148 0.92 19.80 -1.43
CA ALA A 148 1.02 20.85 -2.44
C ALA A 148 1.50 20.33 -3.80
N THR A 149 2.53 19.49 -3.83
CA THR A 149 3.06 18.89 -5.06
C THR A 149 2.07 17.91 -5.68
N LYS A 150 1.35 17.13 -4.87
CA LYS A 150 0.31 16.23 -5.35
C LYS A 150 -0.94 17.00 -5.84
N ALA A 151 -1.29 18.12 -5.21
CA ALA A 151 -2.34 19.00 -5.72
C ALA A 151 -1.94 19.63 -7.07
N LEU A 152 -0.67 20.06 -7.20
CA LEU A 152 -0.14 20.57 -8.47
C LEU A 152 -0.17 19.48 -9.56
N GLU A 153 0.17 18.24 -9.20
CA GLU A 153 0.02 17.09 -10.10
C GLU A 153 -1.42 16.92 -10.59
N LEU A 154 -2.41 16.98 -9.69
CA LEU A 154 -3.83 16.91 -10.08
C LEU A 154 -4.22 18.04 -11.02
N VAL A 155 -3.80 19.27 -10.74
CA VAL A 155 -4.03 20.41 -11.65
C VAL A 155 -3.39 20.14 -13.01
N GLY A 156 -2.14 19.67 -13.06
CA GLY A 156 -1.46 19.30 -14.29
C GLY A 156 -2.19 18.20 -15.07
N ILE A 157 -2.69 17.18 -14.40
CA ILE A 157 -3.47 16.09 -15.02
C ILE A 157 -4.70 16.65 -15.73
N PHE A 158 -5.52 17.47 -15.05
CA PHE A 158 -6.77 17.97 -15.61
C PHE A 158 -6.60 19.06 -16.66
N THR A 159 -5.45 19.78 -16.66
CA THR A 159 -5.20 20.88 -17.58
C THR A 159 -4.37 20.52 -18.80
N LEU A 160 -3.57 19.44 -18.76
CA LEU A 160 -2.61 19.13 -19.81
C LEU A 160 -2.85 17.76 -20.48
N ILE A 161 -3.61 16.87 -19.87
CA ILE A 161 -3.84 15.51 -20.40
C ILE A 161 -5.26 15.47 -20.98
N HIS A 162 -5.40 15.36 -22.31
CA HIS A 162 -6.69 15.40 -23.00
C HIS A 162 -6.87 14.26 -24.01
N SER A 163 -5.80 13.50 -24.31
CA SER A 163 -5.82 12.44 -25.30
C SER A 163 -5.03 11.22 -24.86
N ALA A 164 -5.26 10.07 -25.50
CA ALA A 164 -4.51 8.85 -25.24
C ALA A 164 -3.00 8.98 -25.53
N GLN A 165 -2.63 9.94 -26.39
CA GLN A 165 -1.23 10.21 -26.73
C GLN A 165 -0.48 10.96 -25.62
N ASP A 166 -1.18 11.55 -24.66
CA ASP A 166 -0.58 12.37 -23.60
C ASP A 166 -0.01 11.54 -22.43
N VAL A 167 0.20 10.24 -22.62
CA VAL A 167 0.82 9.36 -21.59
C VAL A 167 2.18 9.91 -21.15
N TYR A 168 2.99 10.43 -22.09
CA TYR A 168 4.27 11.04 -21.77
C TYR A 168 4.14 12.28 -20.88
N LEU A 169 3.10 13.11 -21.08
CA LEU A 169 2.83 14.24 -20.19
C LEU A 169 2.46 13.75 -18.80
N TYR A 170 1.66 12.69 -18.69
CA TYR A 170 1.32 12.11 -17.40
C TYR A 170 2.56 11.57 -16.68
N CYS A 171 3.45 10.85 -17.36
CA CYS A 171 4.73 10.40 -16.81
C CYS A 171 5.58 11.59 -16.31
N GLY A 172 5.67 12.66 -17.12
CA GLY A 172 6.42 13.86 -16.78
C GLY A 172 5.86 14.60 -15.57
N ILE A 173 4.54 14.84 -15.55
CA ILE A 173 3.85 15.53 -14.44
C ILE A 173 4.04 14.75 -13.14
N HIS A 174 3.83 13.44 -13.18
CA HIS A 174 3.99 12.57 -12.00
C HIS A 174 5.44 12.55 -11.49
N SER A 175 6.40 12.37 -12.39
CA SER A 175 7.84 12.38 -12.07
C SER A 175 8.28 13.72 -11.48
N LEU A 176 7.84 14.83 -12.07
CA LEU A 176 8.14 16.17 -11.60
C LEU A 176 7.55 16.43 -10.22
N ALA A 177 6.29 16.03 -9.98
CA ALA A 177 5.65 16.19 -8.68
C ALA A 177 6.41 15.45 -7.56
N LEU A 178 6.85 14.21 -7.85
CA LEU A 178 7.67 13.41 -6.91
C LEU A 178 9.04 14.07 -6.65
N LEU A 179 9.70 14.57 -7.69
CA LEU A 179 10.99 15.26 -7.56
C LEU A 179 10.82 16.55 -6.72
N LEU A 180 9.84 17.36 -7.04
CA LEU A 180 9.55 18.61 -6.33
C LEU A 180 9.26 18.35 -4.84
N GLY A 181 8.54 17.27 -4.51
CA GLY A 181 8.26 16.88 -3.14
C GLY A 181 9.53 16.73 -2.27
N PHE A 182 10.63 16.27 -2.84
CA PHE A 182 11.90 16.13 -2.11
C PHE A 182 12.82 17.34 -2.27
N VAL A 183 12.91 17.94 -3.45
CA VAL A 183 13.76 19.13 -3.70
C VAL A 183 13.32 20.29 -2.82
N LEU A 184 12.02 20.55 -2.70
CA LEU A 184 11.47 21.62 -1.87
C LEU A 184 11.71 21.43 -0.37
N LEU A 185 12.04 20.21 0.09
CA LEU A 185 12.45 19.96 1.48
C LEU A 185 13.91 20.36 1.75
N MET A 186 14.77 20.36 0.73
CA MET A 186 16.22 20.59 0.89
C MET A 186 16.58 21.93 1.60
N PRO A 187 15.99 23.08 1.24
CA PRO A 187 16.28 24.33 1.93
C PRO A 187 15.99 24.31 3.43
N PHE A 188 14.94 23.57 3.83
CA PHE A 188 14.54 23.46 5.23
C PHE A 188 15.48 22.59 6.07
N ALA A 189 16.32 21.75 5.46
CA ALA A 189 17.31 20.95 6.18
C ALA A 189 18.28 21.83 6.99
N ARG A 190 18.63 23.03 6.48
CA ARG A 190 19.52 24.00 7.15
C ARG A 190 19.02 24.46 8.52
N GLN A 191 17.74 24.29 8.83
CA GLN A 191 17.18 24.61 10.14
C GLN A 191 17.57 23.57 11.22
N TYR A 192 17.95 22.37 10.78
CA TYR A 192 18.26 21.24 11.67
C TYR A 192 19.71 20.87 11.67
N VAL A 193 20.42 21.05 10.56
CA VAL A 193 21.77 20.54 10.37
C VAL A 193 22.67 21.56 9.68
N SER A 194 23.94 21.59 10.10
CA SER A 194 25.03 22.27 9.42
C SER A 194 25.77 21.27 8.53
N PHE A 195 26.02 21.64 7.28
CA PHE A 195 26.69 20.77 6.32
C PHE A 195 28.20 20.73 6.62
N SER A 196 28.74 19.54 6.77
CA SER A 196 30.17 19.26 6.92
C SER A 196 30.56 18.10 6.01
N ARG A 197 31.83 18.00 5.64
CA ARG A 197 32.32 16.89 4.82
C ARG A 197 32.63 15.69 5.72
N PRO A 198 31.89 14.57 5.62
CA PRO A 198 32.19 13.38 6.39
C PRO A 198 33.41 12.65 5.82
N THR A 199 34.12 11.95 6.66
CA THR A 199 35.19 11.03 6.26
C THR A 199 34.58 9.73 5.68
N TRP A 200 35.33 9.04 4.79
CA TRP A 200 34.88 7.77 4.27
C TRP A 200 34.66 6.70 5.36
N ALA A 201 35.42 6.78 6.45
CA ALA A 201 35.22 5.91 7.62
C ALA A 201 33.84 6.09 8.26
N GLU A 202 33.37 7.33 8.36
CA GLU A 202 32.02 7.67 8.86
C GLU A 202 30.91 7.25 7.88
N VAL A 203 31.16 7.32 6.59
CA VAL A 203 30.17 6.94 5.55
C VAL A 203 29.97 5.43 5.46
N LYS A 204 31.05 4.66 5.44
CA LYS A 204 31.00 3.20 5.23
C LYS A 204 30.23 2.43 6.31
N VAL A 205 30.13 2.93 7.52
CA VAL A 205 29.43 2.27 8.62
C VAL A 205 27.92 2.19 8.41
N HIS A 206 27.37 3.03 7.52
CA HIS A 206 25.94 3.09 7.23
C HIS A 206 25.48 2.07 6.17
N PHE A 207 26.39 1.50 5.35
CA PHE A 207 26.00 0.60 4.26
C PHE A 207 25.37 -0.69 4.76
N LEU A 208 26.04 -1.40 5.66
CA LEU A 208 25.56 -2.72 6.11
C LEU A 208 24.23 -2.66 6.88
N PRO A 209 24.03 -1.72 7.84
CA PRO A 209 22.74 -1.56 8.49
C PRO A 209 21.60 -1.19 7.52
N ASN A 210 21.88 -0.31 6.55
CA ASN A 210 20.92 0.07 5.52
C ASN A 210 20.53 -1.12 4.64
N LEU A 211 21.50 -1.92 4.21
CA LEU A 211 21.28 -3.13 3.41
C LEU A 211 20.44 -4.18 4.16
N LYS A 212 20.67 -4.37 5.46
CA LYS A 212 19.84 -5.28 6.27
C LYS A 212 18.37 -4.86 6.30
N LEU A 213 18.09 -3.57 6.37
CA LEU A 213 16.72 -3.05 6.35
C LEU A 213 16.10 -3.06 4.94
N PHE A 214 16.91 -3.24 3.90
CA PHE A 214 16.45 -3.35 2.51
C PHE A 214 15.84 -4.73 2.19
N ILE A 215 16.30 -5.81 2.84
CA ILE A 215 15.85 -7.18 2.54
C ILE A 215 14.30 -7.32 2.60
N PRO A 216 13.61 -6.88 3.65
CA PRO A 216 12.15 -6.91 3.66
C PRO A 216 11.51 -6.03 2.58
N VAL A 217 12.12 -4.88 2.27
CA VAL A 217 11.60 -3.95 1.25
C VAL A 217 11.60 -4.61 -0.13
N ILE A 218 12.72 -5.24 -0.54
CA ILE A 218 12.79 -5.94 -1.82
C ILE A 218 11.83 -7.13 -1.85
N ALA A 219 11.72 -7.90 -0.78
CA ALA A 219 10.80 -9.03 -0.72
C ALA A 219 9.33 -8.61 -0.95
N ILE A 220 8.90 -7.49 -0.36
CA ILE A 220 7.56 -6.93 -0.57
C ILE A 220 7.40 -6.43 -2.01
N SER A 221 8.39 -5.72 -2.55
CA SER A 221 8.31 -5.16 -3.90
C SER A 221 8.19 -6.23 -4.99
N LEU A 222 8.76 -7.43 -4.76
CA LEU A 222 8.68 -8.54 -5.70
C LEU A 222 7.26 -9.05 -5.96
N TYR A 223 6.31 -8.82 -5.05
CA TYR A 223 4.92 -9.21 -5.30
C TYR A 223 3.94 -8.03 -5.41
N THR A 224 4.41 -6.80 -5.17
CA THR A 224 3.56 -5.60 -5.32
C THR A 224 3.82 -4.84 -6.63
N THR A 225 5.06 -4.79 -7.08
CA THR A 225 5.46 -3.94 -8.22
C THR A 225 5.88 -4.77 -9.43
N LEU A 226 6.42 -5.99 -9.21
CA LEU A 226 6.94 -6.83 -10.29
C LEU A 226 5.84 -7.30 -11.25
N ASN A 227 4.61 -7.47 -10.76
CA ASN A 227 3.50 -7.93 -11.59
C ASN A 227 3.24 -7.02 -12.80
N SER A 228 3.34 -5.69 -12.63
CA SER A 228 3.19 -4.73 -13.75
C SER A 228 4.32 -4.88 -14.78
N ILE A 229 5.54 -5.20 -14.34
CA ILE A 229 6.67 -5.47 -15.24
C ILE A 229 6.46 -6.80 -15.98
N LEU A 230 6.10 -7.86 -15.27
CA LEU A 230 5.86 -9.17 -15.88
C LEU A 230 4.72 -9.10 -16.91
N LEU A 231 3.65 -8.38 -16.60
CA LEU A 231 2.54 -8.16 -17.53
C LEU A 231 2.99 -7.39 -18.79
N GLY A 232 3.74 -6.31 -18.63
CA GLY A 232 4.23 -5.51 -19.75
C GLY A 232 5.20 -6.28 -20.65
N VAL A 233 5.98 -7.23 -20.10
CA VAL A 233 6.92 -8.06 -20.86
C VAL A 233 6.25 -9.28 -21.48
N MET A 234 5.30 -9.91 -20.78
CA MET A 234 4.73 -11.23 -21.15
C MET A 234 3.34 -11.14 -21.77
N SER A 235 2.71 -9.95 -21.77
CA SER A 235 1.36 -9.74 -22.28
C SER A 235 1.28 -8.39 -23.02
N THR A 236 0.19 -7.64 -22.86
CA THR A 236 -0.01 -6.33 -23.49
C THR A 236 -0.08 -5.19 -22.45
N MET A 237 0.05 -3.95 -22.91
CA MET A 237 -0.08 -2.79 -22.03
C MET A 237 -1.49 -2.65 -21.47
N GLU A 238 -2.53 -3.03 -22.25
CA GLU A 238 -3.92 -3.03 -21.77
C GLU A 238 -4.08 -3.99 -20.59
N GLN A 239 -3.47 -5.20 -20.66
CA GLN A 239 -3.51 -6.15 -19.55
C GLN A 239 -2.81 -5.59 -18.29
N THR A 240 -1.73 -4.84 -18.47
CA THR A 240 -1.06 -4.16 -17.36
C THR A 240 -1.98 -3.09 -16.75
N GLY A 241 -2.66 -2.31 -17.58
CA GLY A 241 -3.63 -1.29 -17.14
C GLY A 241 -4.83 -1.90 -16.39
N TYR A 242 -5.38 -3.02 -16.90
CA TYR A 242 -6.48 -3.74 -16.23
C TYR A 242 -6.05 -4.24 -14.85
N PHE A 243 -4.86 -4.81 -14.73
CA PHE A 243 -4.34 -5.30 -13.46
C PHE A 243 -4.10 -4.15 -12.47
N ASP A 244 -3.38 -3.10 -12.88
CA ASP A 244 -3.00 -1.98 -12.00
C ASP A 244 -4.22 -1.27 -11.41
N TYR A 245 -5.21 -0.95 -12.25
CA TYR A 245 -6.42 -0.29 -11.79
C TYR A 245 -7.31 -1.20 -10.93
N SER A 246 -7.42 -2.47 -11.28
CA SER A 246 -8.15 -3.44 -10.48
C SER A 246 -7.50 -3.65 -9.12
N GLU A 247 -6.16 -3.76 -9.06
CA GLU A 247 -5.41 -3.93 -7.82
C GLU A 247 -5.54 -2.70 -6.93
N LYS A 248 -5.37 -1.51 -7.49
CA LYS A 248 -5.48 -0.24 -6.78
C LYS A 248 -6.85 -0.07 -6.13
N MET A 249 -7.94 -0.36 -6.86
CA MET A 249 -9.30 -0.24 -6.33
C MET A 249 -9.63 -1.33 -5.33
N ALA A 250 -9.22 -2.59 -5.58
CA ALA A 250 -9.46 -3.69 -4.65
C ALA A 250 -8.73 -3.50 -3.32
N LYS A 251 -7.52 -2.94 -3.34
CA LYS A 251 -6.71 -2.68 -2.13
C LYS A 251 -7.03 -1.37 -1.42
N MET A 252 -7.75 -0.44 -2.03
CA MET A 252 -8.05 0.87 -1.43
C MET A 252 -8.77 0.77 -0.07
N PRO A 253 -9.81 -0.06 0.11
CA PRO A 253 -10.48 -0.20 1.41
C PRO A 253 -9.57 -0.81 2.49
N LEU A 254 -8.52 -1.54 2.09
CA LEU A 254 -7.57 -2.17 3.00
C LEU A 254 -6.83 -1.15 3.87
N ALA A 255 -6.58 0.06 3.36
CA ALA A 255 -5.91 1.12 4.11
C ALA A 255 -6.65 1.47 5.41
N VAL A 256 -7.99 1.48 5.38
CA VAL A 256 -8.82 1.74 6.57
C VAL A 256 -8.72 0.60 7.58
N ILE A 257 -8.73 -0.65 7.09
CA ILE A 257 -8.68 -1.84 7.96
C ILE A 257 -7.29 -1.98 8.59
N THR A 258 -6.21 -1.80 7.81
CA THR A 258 -4.83 -1.95 8.29
C THR A 258 -4.37 -0.79 9.17
N ALA A 259 -5.04 0.36 9.14
CA ALA A 259 -4.81 1.44 10.12
C ALA A 259 -4.95 0.95 11.57
N LEU A 260 -5.84 -0.01 11.82
CA LEU A 260 -5.94 -0.66 13.14
C LEU A 260 -4.64 -1.38 13.52
N GLY A 261 -3.99 -2.04 12.55
CA GLY A 261 -2.73 -2.75 12.77
C GLY A 261 -1.60 -1.84 13.25
N THR A 262 -1.50 -0.63 12.70
CA THR A 262 -0.46 0.33 13.09
C THR A 262 -0.62 0.83 14.53
N VAL A 263 -1.86 0.95 15.02
CA VAL A 263 -2.18 1.32 16.41
C VAL A 263 -1.95 0.14 17.37
N MET A 264 -2.20 -1.08 16.88
CA MET A 264 -2.08 -2.30 17.69
C MET A 264 -0.62 -2.72 17.92
N LEU A 265 0.29 -2.48 16.97
CA LEU A 265 1.68 -2.91 17.06
C LEU A 265 2.39 -2.42 18.36
N PRO A 266 2.41 -1.11 18.71
CA PRO A 266 3.04 -0.65 19.95
C PRO A 266 2.37 -1.21 21.20
N ARG A 267 1.04 -1.35 21.18
CA ARG A 267 0.27 -1.87 22.30
C ARG A 267 0.56 -3.35 22.55
N MET A 268 0.62 -4.16 21.48
CA MET A 268 1.01 -5.57 21.55
C MET A 268 2.44 -5.73 22.07
N SER A 269 3.39 -4.96 21.54
CA SER A 269 4.79 -4.98 21.98
C SER A 269 4.90 -4.65 23.47
N GLY A 270 4.16 -3.66 23.97
CA GLY A 270 4.13 -3.31 25.39
C GLY A 270 3.55 -4.40 26.27
N LEU A 271 2.46 -5.06 25.87
CA LEU A 271 1.85 -6.15 26.61
C LEU A 271 2.74 -7.39 26.68
N PHE A 272 3.35 -7.78 25.55
CA PHE A 272 4.25 -8.93 25.51
C PHE A 272 5.55 -8.67 26.28
N ALA A 273 6.14 -7.47 26.17
CA ALA A 273 7.34 -7.09 26.91
C ALA A 273 7.12 -7.02 28.42
N SER A 274 5.90 -6.66 28.88
CA SER A 274 5.54 -6.64 30.32
C SER A 274 5.08 -8.00 30.87
N GLY A 275 5.17 -9.09 30.08
CA GLY A 275 4.73 -10.43 30.50
C GLY A 275 3.22 -10.66 30.53
N ARG A 276 2.41 -9.67 30.12
CA ARG A 276 0.93 -9.73 30.08
C ARG A 276 0.44 -10.48 28.83
N ARG A 277 0.94 -11.68 28.62
CA ARG A 277 0.73 -12.47 27.41
C ARG A 277 -0.75 -12.77 27.14
N GLU A 278 -1.51 -13.12 28.18
CA GLU A 278 -2.94 -13.44 28.03
C GLU A 278 -3.77 -12.24 27.55
N GLU A 279 -3.46 -11.05 28.05
CA GLU A 279 -4.14 -9.83 27.60
C GLU A 279 -3.74 -9.48 26.17
N GLY A 280 -2.47 -9.67 25.79
CA GLY A 280 -1.99 -9.52 24.43
C GLY A 280 -2.72 -10.47 23.47
N LEU A 281 -2.84 -11.76 23.81
CA LEU A 281 -3.57 -12.75 23.01
C LEU A 281 -5.07 -12.43 22.92
N ALA A 282 -5.69 -11.99 24.00
CA ALA A 282 -7.11 -11.60 23.98
C ALA A 282 -7.39 -10.37 23.11
N LEU A 283 -6.43 -9.45 23.03
CA LEU A 283 -6.50 -8.30 22.14
C LEU A 283 -6.24 -8.72 20.69
N LEU A 284 -5.28 -9.63 20.45
CA LEU A 284 -5.01 -10.24 19.15
C LEU A 284 -6.23 -10.96 18.57
N ASP A 285 -6.91 -11.77 19.40
CA ASP A 285 -8.17 -12.45 19.03
C ASP A 285 -9.22 -11.46 18.56
N THR A 286 -9.36 -10.34 19.27
CA THR A 286 -10.32 -9.28 18.92
C THR A 286 -9.93 -8.57 17.62
N SER A 287 -8.64 -8.30 17.44
CA SER A 287 -8.11 -7.70 16.21
C SER A 287 -8.31 -8.64 15.01
N MET A 288 -8.01 -9.93 15.16
CA MET A 288 -8.21 -10.95 14.12
C MET A 288 -9.68 -11.03 13.70
N TRP A 289 -10.58 -11.11 14.67
CA TRP A 289 -12.01 -11.14 14.42
C TRP A 289 -12.50 -9.92 13.65
N PHE A 290 -12.11 -8.72 14.08
CA PHE A 290 -12.53 -7.46 13.46
C PHE A 290 -11.97 -7.30 12.03
N MET A 291 -10.67 -7.55 11.88
CA MET A 291 -10.01 -7.37 10.58
C MET A 291 -10.49 -8.39 9.55
N LEU A 292 -10.69 -9.64 9.95
CA LEU A 292 -11.23 -10.65 9.03
C LEU A 292 -12.69 -10.40 8.67
N ALA A 293 -13.55 -10.04 9.62
CA ALA A 293 -14.93 -9.71 9.34
C ALA A 293 -15.05 -8.52 8.38
N GLY A 294 -14.26 -7.46 8.61
CA GLY A 294 -14.17 -6.31 7.72
C GLY A 294 -13.59 -6.66 6.36
N GLY A 295 -12.53 -7.47 6.31
CA GLY A 295 -11.92 -7.94 5.07
C GLY A 295 -12.88 -8.76 4.21
N LEU A 296 -13.67 -9.66 4.83
CA LEU A 296 -14.71 -10.42 4.15
C LEU A 296 -15.83 -9.52 3.63
N ALA A 297 -16.29 -8.54 4.43
CA ALA A 297 -17.28 -7.56 3.98
C ALA A 297 -16.84 -6.83 2.70
N VAL A 298 -15.57 -6.38 2.68
CA VAL A 298 -14.99 -5.70 1.52
C VAL A 298 -14.86 -6.66 0.33
N ALA A 299 -14.37 -7.88 0.52
CA ALA A 299 -14.18 -8.84 -0.56
C ALA A 299 -15.51 -9.19 -1.26
N PHE A 300 -16.52 -9.55 -0.48
CA PHE A 300 -17.85 -9.85 -1.01
C PHE A 300 -18.55 -8.60 -1.58
N GLY A 301 -18.33 -7.42 -0.97
CA GLY A 301 -18.84 -6.15 -1.48
C GLY A 301 -18.28 -5.82 -2.86
N ILE A 302 -16.95 -5.87 -3.02
CA ILE A 302 -16.29 -5.65 -4.31
C ILE A 302 -16.79 -6.67 -5.36
N ALA A 303 -16.86 -7.95 -4.99
CA ALA A 303 -17.36 -8.98 -5.91
C ALA A 303 -18.81 -8.71 -6.34
N GLY A 304 -19.62 -8.14 -5.46
CA GLY A 304 -21.02 -7.78 -5.75
C GLY A 304 -21.17 -6.61 -6.70
N ILE A 305 -20.40 -5.54 -6.51
CA ILE A 305 -20.55 -4.27 -7.26
C ILE A 305 -19.65 -4.16 -8.49
N ALA A 306 -18.65 -5.04 -8.66
CA ALA A 306 -17.63 -4.92 -9.71
C ALA A 306 -18.21 -4.73 -11.13
N PRO A 307 -19.28 -5.43 -11.57
CA PRO A 307 -19.83 -5.26 -12.91
C PRO A 307 -20.38 -3.86 -13.20
N GLU A 308 -20.93 -3.16 -12.21
CA GLU A 308 -21.44 -1.78 -12.34
C GLU A 308 -20.35 -0.77 -11.99
N PHE A 309 -19.46 -1.11 -11.04
CA PHE A 309 -18.34 -0.23 -10.65
C PHE A 309 -17.41 0.04 -11.82
N VAL A 310 -16.99 -0.98 -12.53
CA VAL A 310 -16.00 -0.87 -13.60
C VAL A 310 -16.45 0.09 -14.71
N PRO A 311 -17.61 -0.05 -15.36
CA PRO A 311 -18.02 0.87 -16.42
C PRO A 311 -18.35 2.28 -15.89
N VAL A 312 -18.88 2.40 -14.67
CA VAL A 312 -19.16 3.71 -14.06
C VAL A 312 -17.89 4.45 -13.69
N PHE A 313 -16.92 3.76 -13.11
CA PHE A 313 -15.71 4.39 -12.58
C PHE A 313 -14.61 4.53 -13.62
N PHE A 314 -14.28 3.46 -14.35
CA PHE A 314 -13.23 3.50 -15.37
C PHE A 314 -13.72 3.93 -16.76
N GLY A 315 -14.99 3.68 -17.09
CA GLY A 315 -15.55 3.92 -18.43
C GLY A 315 -15.46 2.71 -19.35
N PRO A 316 -15.81 2.89 -20.64
CA PRO A 316 -15.82 1.80 -21.63
C PRO A 316 -14.39 1.28 -21.90
N GLY A 317 -14.29 -0.01 -22.29
CA GLY A 317 -13.02 -0.67 -22.59
C GLY A 317 -12.29 -1.25 -21.38
N TYR A 318 -12.90 -1.17 -20.19
CA TYR A 318 -12.34 -1.75 -18.95
C TYR A 318 -13.11 -2.97 -18.45
N GLU A 319 -14.00 -3.55 -19.26
CA GLU A 319 -14.80 -4.73 -18.89
C GLU A 319 -13.94 -5.91 -18.39
N PRO A 320 -12.71 -6.15 -18.93
CA PRO A 320 -11.81 -7.18 -18.39
C PRO A 320 -11.37 -6.95 -16.94
N CYS A 321 -11.49 -5.72 -16.40
CA CYS A 321 -11.21 -5.45 -14.98
C CYS A 321 -12.20 -6.14 -14.03
N VAL A 322 -13.43 -6.46 -14.47
CA VAL A 322 -14.44 -7.08 -13.62
C VAL A 322 -13.95 -8.41 -13.02
N PRO A 323 -13.60 -9.43 -13.80
CA PRO A 323 -13.08 -10.68 -13.24
C PRO A 323 -11.76 -10.49 -12.48
N VAL A 324 -10.90 -9.56 -12.90
CA VAL A 324 -9.63 -9.26 -12.21
C VAL A 324 -9.91 -8.69 -10.82
N MET A 325 -10.85 -7.72 -10.69
CA MET A 325 -11.26 -7.14 -9.40
C MET A 325 -11.91 -8.18 -8.48
N VAL A 326 -12.78 -9.04 -9.01
CA VAL A 326 -13.44 -10.11 -8.25
C VAL A 326 -12.40 -11.07 -7.64
N VAL A 327 -11.38 -11.43 -8.41
CA VAL A 327 -10.28 -12.26 -7.90
C VAL A 327 -9.44 -11.50 -6.88
N LEU A 328 -9.00 -10.27 -7.19
CA LEU A 328 -8.17 -9.46 -6.29
C LEU A 328 -8.89 -9.06 -4.99
N ALA A 329 -10.22 -9.01 -4.97
CA ALA A 329 -10.97 -8.76 -3.75
C ALA A 329 -10.62 -9.73 -2.61
N TRP A 330 -10.27 -10.97 -2.93
CA TRP A 330 -9.87 -11.99 -1.96
C TRP A 330 -8.50 -11.75 -1.34
N VAL A 331 -7.68 -10.88 -1.93
CA VAL A 331 -6.42 -10.43 -1.30
C VAL A 331 -6.70 -9.69 0.02
N VAL A 332 -7.84 -8.99 0.13
CA VAL A 332 -8.17 -8.17 1.30
C VAL A 332 -8.26 -8.98 2.60
N PRO A 333 -9.11 -10.02 2.73
CA PRO A 333 -9.17 -10.84 3.94
C PRO A 333 -7.86 -11.59 4.21
N LEU A 334 -7.10 -11.97 3.18
CA LEU A 334 -5.80 -12.62 3.34
C LEU A 334 -4.78 -11.65 3.95
N ILE A 335 -4.66 -10.43 3.44
CA ILE A 335 -3.78 -9.41 4.03
C ILE A 335 -4.24 -9.04 5.45
N CYS A 336 -5.53 -9.01 5.74
CA CYS A 336 -6.03 -8.81 7.10
C CYS A 336 -5.49 -9.90 8.05
N ALA A 337 -5.55 -11.17 7.66
CA ALA A 337 -5.04 -12.28 8.46
C ALA A 337 -3.51 -12.22 8.62
N THR A 338 -2.77 -12.03 7.51
CA THR A 338 -1.30 -11.96 7.52
C THR A 338 -0.80 -10.74 8.30
N ASN A 339 -1.52 -9.62 8.28
CA ASN A 339 -1.21 -8.45 9.09
C ASN A 339 -1.33 -8.75 10.59
N VAL A 340 -2.39 -9.42 11.02
CA VAL A 340 -2.56 -9.77 12.44
C VAL A 340 -1.49 -10.76 12.91
N ILE A 341 -1.23 -11.83 12.15
CA ILE A 341 -0.22 -12.81 12.52
C ILE A 341 1.19 -12.20 12.41
N GLY A 342 1.49 -11.53 11.30
CA GLY A 342 2.80 -10.96 11.02
C GLY A 342 3.10 -9.72 11.87
N ALA A 343 2.36 -8.62 11.62
CA ALA A 343 2.67 -7.33 12.21
C ALA A 343 2.24 -7.19 13.68
N GLN A 344 1.16 -7.87 14.11
CA GLN A 344 0.65 -7.73 15.48
C GLN A 344 1.08 -8.87 16.42
N TYR A 345 1.63 -9.99 15.90
CA TYR A 345 2.10 -11.09 16.73
C TYR A 345 3.59 -11.40 16.50
N LEU A 346 4.02 -11.76 15.27
CA LEU A 346 5.41 -12.18 15.02
C LEU A 346 6.42 -11.06 15.31
N LEU A 347 6.18 -9.84 14.81
CA LEU A 347 7.09 -8.71 15.01
C LEU A 347 7.17 -8.28 16.48
N PRO A 348 6.05 -8.12 17.26
CA PRO A 348 6.12 -7.84 18.69
C PRO A 348 6.81 -8.93 19.53
N MET A 349 6.81 -10.17 19.03
CA MET A 349 7.50 -11.30 19.67
C MET A 349 8.97 -11.45 19.23
N TYR A 350 9.52 -10.44 18.52
CA TYR A 350 10.90 -10.47 17.97
C TYR A 350 11.18 -11.65 17.04
N ARG A 351 10.14 -12.11 16.32
CA ARG A 351 10.25 -13.21 15.34
C ARG A 351 10.32 -12.69 13.90
N ASP A 352 11.15 -11.67 13.69
CA ASP A 352 11.32 -11.02 12.36
C ASP A 352 11.71 -12.02 11.27
N ASN A 353 12.52 -13.04 11.61
CA ASN A 353 12.91 -14.07 10.66
C ASN A 353 11.70 -14.87 10.11
N HIS A 354 10.75 -15.26 10.97
CA HIS A 354 9.56 -16.01 10.53
C HIS A 354 8.68 -15.15 9.63
N TYR A 355 8.52 -13.86 9.97
CA TYR A 355 7.83 -12.88 9.13
C TYR A 355 8.52 -12.77 7.77
N THR A 356 9.82 -12.51 7.73
CA THR A 356 10.59 -12.34 6.49
C THR A 356 10.58 -13.60 5.62
N ILE A 357 10.77 -14.78 6.21
CA ILE A 357 10.70 -16.07 5.48
C ILE A 357 9.33 -16.24 4.83
N SER A 358 8.23 -15.96 5.54
CA SER A 358 6.89 -16.11 4.99
C SER A 358 6.66 -15.22 3.78
N VAL A 359 7.10 -13.95 3.86
CA VAL A 359 7.00 -12.99 2.76
C VAL A 359 7.87 -13.40 1.56
N CYS A 360 9.10 -13.86 1.80
CA CYS A 360 9.99 -14.35 0.73
C CYS A 360 9.42 -15.57 0.00
N ILE A 361 8.87 -16.54 0.73
CA ILE A 361 8.23 -17.73 0.12
C ILE A 361 7.00 -17.29 -0.70
N GLY A 362 6.20 -16.35 -0.20
CA GLY A 362 5.09 -15.77 -0.95
C GLY A 362 5.53 -15.07 -2.24
N ALA A 363 6.62 -14.30 -2.18
CA ALA A 363 7.18 -13.64 -3.35
C ALA A 363 7.64 -14.64 -4.43
N VAL A 364 8.32 -15.71 -4.04
CA VAL A 364 8.73 -16.78 -4.96
C VAL A 364 7.50 -17.47 -5.58
N ALA A 365 6.48 -17.77 -4.77
CA ALA A 365 5.22 -18.33 -5.26
C ALA A 365 4.50 -17.40 -6.23
N ASN A 366 4.46 -16.07 -5.96
CA ASN A 366 3.91 -15.09 -6.86
C ASN A 366 4.60 -15.11 -8.22
N ILE A 367 5.93 -14.99 -8.22
CA ILE A 367 6.73 -14.98 -9.46
C ILE A 367 6.48 -16.28 -10.26
N ALA A 368 6.57 -17.44 -9.62
CA ALA A 368 6.37 -18.72 -10.29
C ALA A 368 4.98 -18.84 -10.95
N LEU A 369 3.93 -18.42 -10.23
CA LEU A 369 2.56 -18.45 -10.75
C LEU A 369 2.32 -17.39 -11.82
N CYS A 370 2.86 -16.18 -11.67
CA CYS A 370 2.77 -15.16 -12.69
C CYS A 370 3.46 -15.57 -13.99
N LEU A 371 4.67 -16.15 -13.93
CA LEU A 371 5.37 -16.68 -15.11
C LEU A 371 4.59 -17.80 -15.80
N ALA A 372 3.85 -18.63 -15.05
CA ALA A 372 3.05 -19.72 -15.61
C ALA A 372 1.71 -19.25 -16.20
N LEU A 373 1.08 -18.21 -15.62
CA LEU A 373 -0.31 -17.86 -15.92
C LEU A 373 -0.46 -16.61 -16.78
N ILE A 374 0.46 -15.63 -16.72
CA ILE A 374 0.32 -14.35 -17.43
C ILE A 374 0.22 -14.54 -18.94
N SER A 375 1.04 -15.39 -19.54
CA SER A 375 1.05 -15.63 -20.98
C SER A 375 -0.27 -16.19 -21.52
N ARG A 376 -1.09 -16.84 -20.66
CA ARG A 376 -2.38 -17.43 -21.04
C ARG A 376 -3.58 -16.59 -20.61
N LEU A 377 -3.51 -15.97 -19.43
CA LEU A 377 -4.63 -15.30 -18.76
C LEU A 377 -4.44 -13.79 -18.58
N GLY A 378 -3.29 -13.23 -18.98
CA GLY A 378 -3.01 -11.80 -18.84
C GLY A 378 -3.17 -11.30 -17.42
N ALA A 379 -3.91 -10.22 -17.24
CA ALA A 379 -4.22 -9.58 -15.96
C ALA A 379 -4.84 -10.53 -14.93
N LEU A 380 -5.73 -11.42 -15.39
CA LEU A 380 -6.36 -12.42 -14.53
C LEU A 380 -5.34 -13.41 -13.98
N GLY A 381 -4.35 -13.79 -14.81
CA GLY A 381 -3.23 -14.66 -14.38
C GLY A 381 -2.40 -14.03 -13.27
N ALA A 382 -2.08 -12.73 -13.41
CA ALA A 382 -1.38 -11.96 -12.37
C ALA A 382 -2.22 -11.83 -11.08
N ALA A 383 -3.54 -11.63 -11.20
CA ALA A 383 -4.45 -11.57 -10.07
C ALA A 383 -4.51 -12.89 -9.29
N ILE A 384 -4.62 -14.03 -9.99
CA ILE A 384 -4.58 -15.36 -9.38
C ILE A 384 -3.23 -15.59 -8.68
N GLY A 385 -2.12 -15.22 -9.34
CA GLY A 385 -0.78 -15.29 -8.74
C GLY A 385 -0.68 -14.49 -7.45
N THR A 386 -1.24 -13.28 -7.42
CA THR A 386 -1.25 -12.41 -6.23
C THR A 386 -2.05 -13.02 -5.07
N VAL A 387 -3.27 -13.51 -5.34
CA VAL A 387 -4.11 -14.17 -4.32
C VAL A 387 -3.43 -15.42 -3.78
N ALA A 388 -2.87 -16.25 -4.66
CA ALA A 388 -2.18 -17.47 -4.27
C ALA A 388 -0.91 -17.18 -3.45
N ALA A 389 -0.16 -16.13 -3.78
CA ALA A 389 0.97 -15.68 -3.00
C ALA A 389 0.59 -15.30 -1.57
N GLU A 390 -0.48 -14.52 -1.40
CA GLU A 390 -0.98 -14.14 -0.06
C GLU A 390 -1.49 -15.36 0.72
N LEU A 391 -2.11 -16.34 0.05
CA LEU A 391 -2.46 -17.62 0.67
C LEU A 391 -1.22 -18.38 1.14
N VAL A 392 -0.14 -18.38 0.36
CA VAL A 392 1.13 -19.02 0.74
C VAL A 392 1.75 -18.29 1.93
N VAL A 393 1.78 -16.95 1.94
CA VAL A 393 2.25 -16.16 3.10
C VAL A 393 1.45 -16.53 4.34
N LEU A 394 0.12 -16.55 4.24
CA LEU A 394 -0.76 -16.92 5.35
C LEU A 394 -0.51 -18.35 5.83
N ALA A 395 -0.37 -19.31 4.92
CA ALA A 395 -0.11 -20.70 5.26
C ALA A 395 1.23 -20.89 5.99
N VAL A 396 2.29 -20.21 5.54
CA VAL A 396 3.62 -20.26 6.18
C VAL A 396 3.57 -19.58 7.55
N GLN A 397 2.93 -18.43 7.68
CA GLN A 397 2.75 -17.77 8.97
C GLN A 397 1.94 -18.64 9.93
N ALA A 398 0.84 -19.21 9.46
CA ALA A 398 -0.01 -20.11 10.24
C ALA A 398 0.78 -21.35 10.72
N TYR A 399 1.65 -21.91 9.88
CA TYR A 399 2.53 -23.01 10.26
C TYR A 399 3.45 -22.64 11.42
N PHE A 400 4.05 -21.45 11.39
CA PHE A 400 4.95 -21.00 12.45
C PHE A 400 4.26 -20.74 13.80
N VAL A 401 2.96 -20.38 13.77
CA VAL A 401 2.21 -20.04 14.99
C VAL A 401 1.19 -21.11 15.41
N ARG A 402 1.14 -22.26 14.74
CA ARG A 402 0.10 -23.32 14.92
C ARG A 402 -0.02 -23.87 16.33
N GLY A 403 1.07 -23.86 17.10
CA GLY A 403 1.08 -24.31 18.51
C GLY A 403 0.73 -23.22 19.52
N GLU A 404 0.56 -21.98 19.09
CA GLU A 404 0.42 -20.81 19.94
C GLU A 404 -0.89 -20.07 19.73
N LEU A 405 -1.42 -20.07 18.51
CA LEU A 405 -2.67 -19.39 18.15
C LEU A 405 -3.76 -20.41 17.75
N PRO A 406 -5.01 -20.16 18.13
CA PRO A 406 -6.13 -21.06 17.83
C PRO A 406 -6.66 -20.86 16.41
N LEU A 407 -5.86 -21.14 15.39
CA LEU A 407 -6.13 -20.84 13.98
C LEU A 407 -7.47 -21.43 13.49
N LEU A 408 -7.79 -22.66 13.88
CA LEU A 408 -9.04 -23.31 13.49
C LEU A 408 -10.26 -22.59 14.09
N ARG A 409 -10.12 -22.06 15.32
CA ARG A 409 -11.16 -21.26 15.97
C ARG A 409 -11.38 -19.95 15.19
N TYR A 410 -10.32 -19.29 14.73
CA TYR A 410 -10.44 -18.09 13.89
C TYR A 410 -11.19 -18.39 12.60
N LEU A 411 -10.80 -19.45 11.89
CA LEU A 411 -11.45 -19.85 10.65
C LEU A 411 -12.95 -20.17 10.88
N ARG A 412 -13.28 -20.96 11.89
CA ARG A 412 -14.68 -21.30 12.23
C ARG A 412 -15.50 -20.07 12.62
N SER A 413 -14.91 -19.12 13.34
CA SER A 413 -15.60 -17.88 13.74
C SER A 413 -15.93 -16.96 12.55
N MET A 414 -15.30 -17.15 11.40
CA MET A 414 -15.54 -16.38 10.17
C MET A 414 -16.63 -17.00 9.27
N LEU A 415 -17.01 -18.26 9.46
CA LEU A 415 -18.04 -18.90 8.64
C LEU A 415 -19.38 -18.13 8.57
N PRO A 416 -19.91 -17.56 9.66
CA PRO A 416 -21.11 -16.72 9.59
C PRO A 416 -20.91 -15.45 8.75
N PHE A 417 -19.74 -14.82 8.81
CA PHE A 417 -19.43 -13.62 8.01
C PHE A 417 -19.25 -13.96 6.52
N VAL A 418 -18.72 -15.15 6.20
CA VAL A 418 -18.72 -15.67 4.82
C VAL A 418 -20.14 -15.85 4.31
N ALA A 419 -21.03 -16.47 5.10
CA ALA A 419 -22.44 -16.62 4.72
C ALA A 419 -23.13 -15.26 4.54
N ILE A 420 -22.98 -14.33 5.50
CA ILE A 420 -23.54 -12.97 5.39
C ILE A 420 -23.01 -12.26 4.16
N GLY A 421 -21.71 -12.35 3.88
CA GLY A 421 -21.09 -11.76 2.71
C GLY A 421 -21.61 -12.36 1.40
N ALA A 422 -21.75 -13.69 1.32
CA ALA A 422 -22.33 -14.36 0.16
C ALA A 422 -23.77 -13.93 -0.10
N PHE A 423 -24.60 -13.88 0.95
CA PHE A 423 -25.97 -13.36 0.84
C PHE A 423 -26.01 -11.88 0.42
N MET A 424 -25.10 -11.06 0.94
CA MET A 424 -24.95 -9.66 0.52
C MET A 424 -24.65 -9.56 -0.97
N THR A 425 -23.69 -10.34 -1.48
CA THR A 425 -23.34 -10.36 -2.91
C THR A 425 -24.55 -10.79 -3.76
N ILE A 426 -25.28 -11.83 -3.36
CA ILE A 426 -26.49 -12.28 -4.04
C ILE A 426 -27.55 -11.17 -4.04
N LEU A 427 -27.78 -10.52 -2.90
CA LEU A 427 -28.76 -9.45 -2.76
C LEU A 427 -28.41 -8.27 -3.68
N ILE A 428 -27.13 -7.84 -3.70
CA ILE A 428 -26.66 -6.80 -4.61
C ILE A 428 -26.97 -7.18 -6.06
N ARG A 429 -26.63 -8.42 -6.49
CA ARG A 429 -26.90 -8.88 -7.86
C ARG A 429 -28.38 -8.95 -8.20
N VAL A 430 -29.23 -9.37 -7.26
CA VAL A 430 -30.71 -9.43 -7.47
C VAL A 430 -31.29 -8.02 -7.60
N ILE A 431 -30.82 -7.06 -6.81
CA ILE A 431 -31.28 -5.66 -6.87
C ILE A 431 -30.72 -4.94 -8.11
N SER A 432 -29.50 -5.26 -8.52
CA SER A 432 -28.84 -4.69 -9.69
C SER A 432 -29.64 -4.91 -10.98
N ILE A 433 -30.22 -6.10 -11.20
CA ILE A 433 -30.95 -6.45 -12.41
C ILE A 433 -32.09 -5.44 -12.72
N PRO A 434 -33.10 -5.23 -11.83
CA PRO A 434 -34.17 -4.27 -12.08
C PRO A 434 -33.65 -2.83 -12.04
N LEU A 435 -32.67 -2.53 -11.21
CA LEU A 435 -32.14 -1.17 -11.09
C LEU A 435 -31.43 -0.72 -12.38
N VAL A 436 -30.61 -1.59 -12.95
CA VAL A 436 -29.96 -1.34 -14.26
C VAL A 436 -30.95 -1.26 -15.39
N SER A 437 -32.06 -2.03 -15.37
CA SER A 437 -33.09 -1.93 -16.39
C SER A 437 -33.89 -0.62 -16.36
N ILE A 438 -34.02 0.02 -15.19
CA ILE A 438 -34.80 1.25 -15.01
C ILE A 438 -33.89 2.49 -15.15
N VAL A 439 -32.74 2.50 -14.50
CA VAL A 439 -31.85 3.67 -14.36
C VAL A 439 -30.61 3.57 -15.25
N GLY A 440 -30.33 2.38 -15.79
CA GLY A 440 -29.08 2.09 -16.48
C GLY A 440 -27.91 1.87 -15.54
N VAL A 441 -26.74 1.60 -16.12
CA VAL A 441 -25.47 1.52 -15.38
C VAL A 441 -25.02 2.96 -15.10
N SER A 442 -25.19 3.40 -13.86
CA SER A 442 -25.01 4.81 -13.46
C SER A 442 -24.41 4.93 -12.07
N VAL A 443 -23.95 6.13 -11.73
CA VAL A 443 -23.47 6.46 -10.37
C VAL A 443 -24.56 6.20 -9.33
N LEU A 444 -25.84 6.45 -9.67
CA LEU A 444 -26.95 6.21 -8.76
C LEU A 444 -27.13 4.71 -8.49
N THR A 445 -27.06 3.87 -9.53
CA THR A 445 -27.12 2.40 -9.39
C THR A 445 -26.01 1.94 -8.44
N LEU A 446 -24.78 2.35 -8.68
CA LEU A 446 -23.62 1.99 -7.85
C LEU A 446 -23.79 2.46 -6.40
N LEU A 447 -24.26 3.69 -6.15
CA LEU A 447 -24.49 4.18 -4.80
C LEU A 447 -25.56 3.37 -4.04
N VAL A 448 -26.66 3.01 -4.72
CA VAL A 448 -27.69 2.17 -4.12
C VAL A 448 -27.14 0.80 -3.76
N GLU A 449 -26.40 0.15 -4.67
CA GLU A 449 -25.75 -1.13 -4.42
C GLU A 449 -24.80 -1.08 -3.22
N MET A 450 -23.96 -0.05 -3.15
CA MET A 450 -23.04 0.15 -2.04
C MET A 450 -23.76 0.36 -0.71
N ILE A 451 -24.77 1.24 -0.67
CA ILE A 451 -25.54 1.54 0.55
C ILE A 451 -26.29 0.30 1.03
N VAL A 452 -26.97 -0.38 0.11
CA VAL A 452 -27.72 -1.60 0.46
C VAL A 452 -26.77 -2.71 0.91
N GLY A 453 -25.65 -2.92 0.22
CA GLY A 453 -24.65 -3.91 0.61
C GLY A 453 -24.09 -3.66 2.01
N VAL A 454 -23.62 -2.43 2.27
CA VAL A 454 -23.07 -2.04 3.57
C VAL A 454 -24.12 -2.16 4.67
N ALA A 455 -25.32 -1.64 4.45
CA ALA A 455 -26.42 -1.72 5.42
C ALA A 455 -26.79 -3.17 5.74
N PHE A 456 -26.94 -4.01 4.71
CA PHE A 456 -27.28 -5.43 4.87
C PHE A 456 -26.21 -6.17 5.68
N PHE A 457 -24.93 -6.03 5.30
CA PHE A 457 -23.84 -6.69 6.02
C PHE A 457 -23.77 -6.22 7.48
N CYS A 458 -23.81 -4.90 7.72
CA CYS A 458 -23.74 -4.33 9.07
C CYS A 458 -24.92 -4.79 9.95
N VAL A 459 -26.14 -4.77 9.43
CA VAL A 459 -27.34 -5.20 10.18
C VAL A 459 -27.25 -6.67 10.53
N LEU A 460 -26.96 -7.55 9.58
CA LEU A 460 -26.88 -8.99 9.85
C LEU A 460 -25.70 -9.35 10.74
N ALA A 461 -24.53 -8.73 10.56
CA ALA A 461 -23.39 -8.92 11.44
C ALA A 461 -23.70 -8.46 12.87
N PHE A 462 -24.39 -7.33 13.03
CA PHE A 462 -24.83 -6.81 14.33
C PHE A 462 -25.84 -7.75 15.00
N VAL A 463 -26.88 -8.19 14.28
CA VAL A 463 -27.88 -9.16 14.79
C VAL A 463 -27.21 -10.46 15.20
N TYR A 464 -26.32 -10.99 14.36
CA TYR A 464 -25.54 -12.19 14.67
C TYR A 464 -24.72 -12.02 15.95
N CYS A 465 -24.00 -10.91 16.11
CA CYS A 465 -23.16 -10.65 17.28
C CYS A 465 -23.97 -10.52 18.58
N ILE A 466 -25.16 -9.91 18.53
CA ILE A 466 -26.07 -9.83 19.67
C ILE A 466 -26.65 -11.19 20.00
N ALA A 467 -27.20 -11.90 19.01
CA ALA A 467 -27.85 -13.20 19.21
C ALA A 467 -26.87 -14.25 19.79
N THR A 468 -25.63 -14.24 19.37
CA THR A 468 -24.58 -15.16 19.84
C THR A 468 -23.83 -14.66 21.06
N LYS A 469 -24.16 -13.48 21.60
CA LYS A 469 -23.43 -12.81 22.69
C LYS A 469 -21.91 -12.82 22.43
N ASN A 470 -21.51 -12.45 21.20
CA ASN A 470 -20.12 -12.53 20.74
C ASN A 470 -19.18 -11.72 21.65
N GLN A 471 -18.23 -12.40 22.29
CA GLN A 471 -17.32 -11.78 23.27
C GLN A 471 -16.45 -10.67 22.68
N HIS A 472 -16.02 -10.80 21.42
CA HIS A 472 -15.18 -9.80 20.74
C HIS A 472 -15.98 -8.51 20.48
N PHE A 473 -17.23 -8.64 20.08
CA PHE A 473 -18.14 -7.51 19.86
C PHE A 473 -18.45 -6.78 21.16
N HIS A 474 -18.75 -7.50 22.24
CA HIS A 474 -19.02 -6.91 23.56
C HIS A 474 -17.77 -6.22 24.15
N ARG A 475 -16.57 -6.71 23.89
CA ARG A 475 -15.34 -6.02 24.31
C ARG A 475 -15.17 -4.66 23.64
N ILE A 476 -15.53 -4.54 22.35
CA ILE A 476 -15.42 -3.27 21.60
C ILE A 476 -16.45 -2.25 22.13
N ILE A 477 -17.70 -2.66 22.35
CA ILE A 477 -18.76 -1.77 22.85
C ILE A 477 -18.58 -1.46 24.35
N GLY A 478 -18.21 -2.43 25.17
CA GLY A 478 -18.01 -2.27 26.60
C GLY A 478 -16.78 -1.43 26.99
N ALA A 479 -15.78 -1.32 26.11
CA ALA A 479 -14.65 -0.41 26.29
C ALA A 479 -15.05 1.07 26.24
N ARG A 480 -16.15 1.42 25.55
CA ARG A 480 -16.70 2.80 25.55
C ARG A 480 -17.34 3.19 26.89
N GLY A 481 -17.83 2.24 27.68
CA GLY A 481 -18.47 2.52 28.99
C GLY A 481 -17.48 2.77 30.14
N LYS A 482 -16.20 2.39 30.01
CA LYS A 482 -15.17 2.58 31.05
C LYS A 482 -14.28 3.80 30.85
N SER A 483 -14.36 4.49 29.71
CA SER A 483 -13.62 5.72 29.43
C SER A 483 -14.37 7.00 29.82
N GLN A 484 -15.59 6.87 30.36
CA GLN A 484 -16.41 8.00 30.84
C GLN A 484 -16.71 7.93 32.35
N ARG A 485 -15.97 7.13 33.12
CA ARG A 485 -15.98 7.19 34.58
C ARG A 485 -14.59 7.48 35.15
#